data_e0854080ae50ccb47a19b5f8225f6161
#
_entry.id   e0854080ae50ccb47a19b5f8225f6161
#
_cell.length_a   1.000
_cell.length_b   1.000
_cell.length_c   1.000
_cell.angle_alpha   90.00
_cell.angle_beta   90.00
_cell.angle_gamma   90.00
#
_symmetry.space_group_name_H-M   'P 1'
#
loop_
_entity.id
_entity.type
_entity.pdbx_description
1 polymer ?
#
loop_
_entity_poly.entity_id
_entity_poly.type
_entity_poly.pdbx_seq_one_letter_code
_entity_poly.pdbx_strand_id
1 'polypeptide(L)'
;MKIFIPIICYNHSMNSEFALSIMELIIFLKNNNIAASFYPIPFESLISRARNSAASKFLHDTELTHLLFIDADIQFKPEDVLKLIIANKEVVGGAYAQKWLDKALIKDAIINKKNDDFLNISTRVSVHLENHKDTPNMLMKCSYITTGFLLIKRSAFEKISNKYPEFYYINDIDGYHNPGAKFYDYFQIGINKETRRYESEDYGFSRLYLSTSTTNEPSEIWCCTDITLKHHGWYAYEANLFHQLSSSNR
;
A
#
# COMPACT_ATOMS: atom_id res chain seq x y z
N MET A 1 14.51 -2.52 14.01
CA MET A 1 13.54 -2.02 12.99
C MET A 1 12.94 -0.74 13.52
N LYS A 2 12.82 0.29 12.68
CA LYS A 2 12.17 1.56 13.01
C LYS A 2 11.28 1.94 11.82
N ILE A 3 9.97 2.07 12.05
CA ILE A 3 8.97 2.25 11.00
C ILE A 3 8.55 3.71 10.95
N PHE A 4 8.52 4.30 9.76
CA PHE A 4 7.93 5.62 9.49
C PHE A 4 6.52 5.44 8.94
N ILE A 5 5.53 6.07 9.57
CA ILE A 5 4.11 5.98 9.20
C ILE A 5 3.61 7.40 8.89
N PRO A 6 3.63 7.83 7.61
CA PRO A 6 3.05 9.09 7.22
C PRO A 6 1.52 9.00 7.21
N ILE A 7 0.85 10.01 7.75
CA ILE A 7 -0.61 10.15 7.72
C ILE A 7 -0.95 11.22 6.71
N ILE A 8 -1.31 10.80 5.49
CA ILE A 8 -1.69 11.71 4.41
C ILE A 8 -3.16 12.07 4.59
N CYS A 9 -3.45 13.34 4.93
CA CYS A 9 -4.79 13.82 5.23
C CYS A 9 -5.00 15.23 4.65
N TYR A 10 -5.43 15.30 3.38
CA TYR A 10 -5.51 16.53 2.59
C TYR A 10 -6.19 17.71 3.32
N ASN A 11 -7.33 17.48 3.95
CA ASN A 11 -8.15 18.52 4.62
C ASN A 11 -8.07 18.47 6.15
N HIS A 12 -6.96 18.00 6.73
CA HIS A 12 -6.79 17.70 8.17
C HIS A 12 -7.80 16.69 8.74
N SER A 13 -8.55 15.99 7.91
CA SER A 13 -9.50 14.99 8.37
C SER A 13 -9.04 13.58 8.02
N MET A 14 -9.44 12.64 8.86
CA MET A 14 -9.27 11.21 8.66
C MET A 14 -10.54 10.49 9.07
N ASN A 15 -10.74 9.29 8.57
CA ASN A 15 -11.87 8.47 9.01
C ASN A 15 -11.70 8.08 10.49
N SER A 16 -12.80 8.09 11.26
CA SER A 16 -12.77 7.72 12.70
C SER A 16 -12.25 6.31 12.93
N GLU A 17 -12.62 5.36 12.07
CA GLU A 17 -12.18 3.97 12.17
C GLU A 17 -10.69 3.82 11.88
N PHE A 18 -10.15 4.61 10.94
CA PHE A 18 -8.70 4.71 10.72
C PHE A 18 -8.01 5.26 11.96
N ALA A 19 -8.55 6.34 12.58
CA ALA A 19 -7.96 6.92 13.79
C ALA A 19 -7.91 5.91 14.94
N LEU A 20 -8.97 5.11 15.14
CA LEU A 20 -9.01 4.04 16.13
C LEU A 20 -7.96 2.96 15.82
N SER A 21 -7.86 2.51 14.56
CA SER A 21 -6.85 1.55 14.12
C SER A 21 -5.42 2.05 14.38
N ILE A 22 -5.13 3.34 14.16
CA ILE A 22 -3.82 3.95 14.47
C ILE A 22 -3.56 3.96 15.99
N MET A 23 -4.55 4.29 16.83
CA MET A 23 -4.39 4.26 18.29
C MET A 23 -4.07 2.85 18.79
N GLU A 24 -4.78 1.84 18.28
CA GLU A 24 -4.52 0.43 18.59
C GLU A 24 -3.13 0.01 18.11
N LEU A 25 -2.71 0.42 16.91
CA LEU A 25 -1.39 0.13 16.37
C LEU A 25 -0.28 0.74 17.23
N ILE A 26 -0.42 1.98 17.70
CA ILE A 26 0.56 2.63 18.59
C ILE A 26 0.78 1.79 19.85
N ILE A 27 -0.31 1.36 20.49
CA ILE A 27 -0.26 0.54 21.72
C ILE A 27 0.40 -0.81 21.39
N PHE A 28 0.00 -1.43 20.29
CA PHE A 28 0.54 -2.74 19.85
C PHE A 28 2.04 -2.67 19.58
N LEU A 29 2.51 -1.70 18.81
CA LEU A 29 3.93 -1.53 18.47
C LEU A 29 4.76 -1.28 19.73
N LYS A 30 4.27 -0.44 20.65
CA LYS A 30 4.92 -0.18 21.94
C LYS A 30 5.07 -1.47 22.77
N ASN A 31 4.01 -2.26 22.88
CA ASN A 31 3.99 -3.51 23.66
C ASN A 31 4.92 -4.59 23.05
N ASN A 32 5.17 -4.52 21.75
CA ASN A 32 6.06 -5.45 21.03
C ASN A 32 7.48 -4.90 20.83
N ASN A 33 7.84 -3.76 21.47
CA ASN A 33 9.15 -3.10 21.33
C ASN A 33 9.53 -2.79 19.87
N ILE A 34 8.56 -2.44 19.03
CA ILE A 34 8.77 -2.02 17.66
C ILE A 34 8.73 -0.50 17.60
N ALA A 35 9.86 0.12 17.26
CA ALA A 35 9.94 1.57 17.14
C ALA A 35 9.18 2.08 15.90
N ALA A 36 8.34 3.10 16.09
CA ALA A 36 7.63 3.76 15.02
C ALA A 36 7.55 5.27 15.24
N SER A 37 7.52 6.02 14.14
CA SER A 37 7.25 7.46 14.13
C SER A 37 6.08 7.77 13.20
N PHE A 38 5.16 8.61 13.67
CA PHE A 38 3.97 9.03 12.93
C PHE A 38 4.15 10.49 12.50
N TYR A 39 3.81 10.79 11.27
CA TYR A 39 3.99 12.14 10.74
C TYR A 39 2.81 12.56 9.85
N PRO A 40 2.04 13.59 10.23
CA PRO A 40 0.93 14.08 9.40
C PRO A 40 1.46 14.83 8.18
N ILE A 41 0.82 14.61 7.02
CA ILE A 41 1.04 15.34 5.77
C ILE A 41 -0.31 15.92 5.35
N PRO A 42 -0.67 17.11 5.88
CA PRO A 42 -1.92 17.78 5.52
C PRO A 42 -1.76 18.64 4.25
N PHE A 43 -2.88 19.02 3.64
CA PHE A 43 -3.01 20.01 2.55
C PHE A 43 -2.30 19.69 1.22
N GLU A 44 -1.70 18.54 1.06
CA GLU A 44 -1.14 18.15 -0.22
C GLU A 44 -2.23 17.56 -1.12
N SER A 45 -2.62 18.32 -2.12
CA SER A 45 -3.70 17.96 -3.05
C SER A 45 -3.30 16.90 -4.08
N LEU A 46 -2.00 16.72 -4.31
CA LEU A 46 -1.47 15.79 -5.28
C LEU A 46 -0.89 14.56 -4.55
N ILE A 47 -1.63 13.45 -4.58
CA ILE A 47 -1.27 12.25 -3.83
C ILE A 47 0.13 11.73 -4.16
N SER A 48 0.57 11.78 -5.41
CA SER A 48 1.92 11.38 -5.82
C SER A 48 2.97 12.24 -5.11
N ARG A 49 2.77 13.55 -5.03
CA ARG A 49 3.69 14.47 -4.36
C ARG A 49 3.68 14.27 -2.84
N ALA A 50 2.51 13.98 -2.23
CA ALA A 50 2.43 13.64 -0.82
C ALA A 50 3.25 12.37 -0.49
N ARG A 51 3.14 11.32 -1.32
CA ARG A 51 3.91 10.08 -1.16
C ARG A 51 5.40 10.30 -1.40
N ASN A 52 5.79 11.09 -2.40
CA ASN A 52 7.18 11.46 -2.65
C ASN A 52 7.77 12.27 -1.49
N SER A 53 7.00 13.18 -0.89
CA SER A 53 7.41 13.96 0.29
C SER A 53 7.59 13.06 1.52
N ALA A 54 6.71 12.09 1.72
CA ALA A 54 6.85 11.08 2.76
C ALA A 54 8.12 10.23 2.58
N ALA A 55 8.38 9.78 1.34
CA ALA A 55 9.59 9.02 1.00
C ALA A 55 10.86 9.84 1.20
N SER A 56 10.87 11.10 0.80
CA SER A 56 11.98 12.03 1.01
C SER A 56 12.30 12.21 2.50
N LYS A 57 11.27 12.45 3.34
CA LYS A 57 11.43 12.57 4.79
C LYS A 57 11.94 11.27 5.42
N PHE A 58 11.39 10.14 5.02
CA PHE A 58 11.83 8.82 5.45
C PHE A 58 13.31 8.57 5.11
N LEU A 59 13.73 8.88 3.89
CA LEU A 59 15.10 8.66 3.43
C LEU A 59 16.11 9.62 4.05
N HIS A 60 15.67 10.83 4.43
CA HIS A 60 16.51 11.81 5.11
C HIS A 60 16.90 11.36 6.54
N ASP A 61 16.01 10.69 7.28
CA ASP A 61 16.30 10.08 8.59
C ASP A 61 16.91 8.69 8.40
N THR A 62 18.22 8.58 8.56
CA THR A 62 18.98 7.33 8.36
C THR A 62 18.66 6.21 9.34
N GLU A 63 18.02 6.52 10.47
CA GLU A 63 17.60 5.55 11.48
C GLU A 63 16.35 4.78 11.07
N LEU A 64 15.55 5.33 10.17
CA LEU A 64 14.31 4.71 9.68
C LEU A 64 14.64 3.59 8.69
N THR A 65 14.04 2.43 8.89
CA THR A 65 14.32 1.24 8.10
C THR A 65 13.18 0.84 7.16
N HIS A 66 11.94 1.19 7.53
CA HIS A 66 10.72 0.84 6.81
C HIS A 66 9.79 2.04 6.73
N LEU A 67 9.14 2.20 5.59
CA LEU A 67 8.05 3.14 5.36
C LEU A 67 6.75 2.35 5.24
N LEU A 68 5.75 2.65 6.06
CA LEU A 68 4.43 2.05 6.01
C LEU A 68 3.39 3.09 5.60
N PHE A 69 2.90 2.99 4.38
CA PHE A 69 1.74 3.75 3.96
C PHE A 69 0.45 3.07 4.42
N ILE A 70 -0.44 3.86 5.01
CA ILE A 70 -1.83 3.49 5.31
C ILE A 70 -2.68 4.70 4.95
N ASP A 71 -3.61 4.55 4.00
CA ASP A 71 -4.50 5.65 3.62
C ASP A 71 -5.49 5.97 4.75
N ALA A 72 -5.80 7.25 4.93
CA ALA A 72 -6.57 7.77 6.07
C ALA A 72 -8.06 7.36 6.10
N ASP A 73 -8.45 6.46 5.21
CA ASP A 73 -9.78 5.86 5.08
C ASP A 73 -9.73 4.31 5.07
N ILE A 74 -8.59 3.73 5.44
CA ILE A 74 -8.43 2.28 5.61
C ILE A 74 -8.51 1.91 7.09
N GLN A 75 -9.48 1.09 7.46
CA GLN A 75 -9.55 0.42 8.76
C GLN A 75 -8.81 -0.91 8.68
N PHE A 76 -7.99 -1.19 9.69
CA PHE A 76 -7.13 -2.38 9.80
C PHE A 76 -6.98 -2.82 11.26
N LYS A 77 -6.43 -4.00 11.48
CA LYS A 77 -6.01 -4.48 12.82
C LYS A 77 -4.49 -4.40 12.95
N PRO A 78 -3.95 -4.15 14.16
CA PRO A 78 -2.50 -4.13 14.37
C PRO A 78 -1.78 -5.40 13.90
N GLU A 79 -2.43 -6.56 14.00
CA GLU A 79 -1.90 -7.85 13.55
C GLU A 79 -1.69 -7.90 12.04
N ASP A 80 -2.44 -7.10 11.26
CA ASP A 80 -2.26 -7.01 9.81
C ASP A 80 -0.92 -6.32 9.48
N VAL A 81 -0.52 -5.32 10.27
CA VAL A 81 0.82 -4.72 10.15
C VAL A 81 1.90 -5.71 10.56
N LEU A 82 1.66 -6.51 11.61
CA LEU A 82 2.60 -7.56 12.03
C LEU A 82 2.82 -8.59 10.93
N LYS A 83 1.78 -9.00 10.18
CA LYS A 83 1.90 -9.90 9.04
C LYS A 83 2.86 -9.35 7.96
N LEU A 84 2.76 -8.04 7.64
CA LEU A 84 3.68 -7.40 6.70
C LEU A 84 5.13 -7.45 7.22
N ILE A 85 5.32 -7.19 8.51
CA ILE A 85 6.65 -7.22 9.15
C ILE A 85 7.24 -8.64 9.09
N ILE A 86 6.45 -9.66 9.46
CA ILE A 86 6.87 -11.08 9.48
C ILE A 86 7.19 -11.56 8.06
N ALA A 87 6.44 -11.13 7.04
CA ALA A 87 6.71 -11.46 5.64
C ALA A 87 8.12 -11.04 5.20
N ASN A 88 8.69 -10.02 5.83
CA ASN A 88 10.07 -9.55 5.67
C ASN A 88 10.50 -9.32 4.21
N LYS A 89 9.59 -8.87 3.35
CA LYS A 89 9.88 -8.55 1.94
C LYS A 89 10.30 -7.09 1.79
N GLU A 90 10.96 -6.73 0.68
CA GLU A 90 11.31 -5.33 0.40
C GLU A 90 10.06 -4.47 0.16
N VAL A 91 9.10 -5.02 -0.58
CA VAL A 91 7.80 -4.40 -0.83
C VAL A 91 6.71 -5.43 -0.58
N VAL A 92 5.84 -5.16 0.38
CA VAL A 92 4.74 -6.05 0.75
C VAL A 92 3.54 -5.25 1.24
N GLY A 93 2.34 -5.64 0.81
CA GLY A 93 1.11 -4.98 1.22
C GLY A 93 -0.07 -5.91 1.42
N GLY A 94 -1.18 -5.33 1.84
CA GLY A 94 -2.50 -5.95 1.89
C GLY A 94 -3.40 -5.38 0.80
N ALA A 95 -4.16 -6.24 0.13
CA ALA A 95 -5.16 -5.80 -0.84
C ALA A 95 -6.43 -5.37 -0.12
N TYR A 96 -7.06 -4.29 -0.60
CA TYR A 96 -8.32 -3.79 -0.06
C TYR A 96 -9.37 -3.56 -1.15
N ALA A 97 -10.63 -3.50 -0.72
CA ALA A 97 -11.76 -3.33 -1.59
C ALA A 97 -11.73 -2.01 -2.35
N GLN A 98 -12.14 -2.01 -3.61
CA GLN A 98 -12.54 -0.80 -4.31
C GLN A 98 -13.86 -0.29 -3.70
N LYS A 99 -14.05 1.05 -3.68
CA LYS A 99 -15.28 1.67 -3.10
C LYS A 99 -16.49 1.52 -3.99
N TRP A 100 -16.79 0.31 -4.44
CA TRP A 100 -18.01 -0.01 -5.17
C TRP A 100 -18.33 -1.51 -5.07
N LEU A 101 -19.61 -1.86 -5.23
CA LEU A 101 -20.09 -3.23 -5.22
C LEU A 101 -20.28 -3.72 -6.67
N ASP A 102 -19.65 -4.85 -6.99
CA ASP A 102 -19.79 -5.47 -8.32
C ASP A 102 -21.10 -6.28 -8.37
N LYS A 103 -22.04 -5.81 -9.21
CA LYS A 103 -23.36 -6.45 -9.37
C LYS A 103 -23.26 -7.90 -9.83
N ALA A 104 -22.26 -8.24 -10.65
CA ALA A 104 -22.06 -9.61 -11.12
C ALA A 104 -21.60 -10.52 -9.99
N LEU A 105 -20.66 -10.04 -9.16
CA LEU A 105 -20.18 -10.79 -7.99
C LEU A 105 -21.30 -10.95 -6.95
N ILE A 106 -22.11 -9.92 -6.71
CA ILE A 106 -23.30 -10.01 -5.82
C ILE A 106 -24.26 -11.08 -6.33
N LYS A 107 -24.60 -11.03 -7.62
CA LYS A 107 -25.50 -12.00 -8.22
C LYS A 107 -24.98 -13.42 -8.08
N ASP A 108 -23.70 -13.65 -8.37
CA ASP A 108 -23.02 -14.93 -8.22
C ASP A 108 -23.06 -15.41 -6.76
N ALA A 109 -22.74 -14.53 -5.81
CA ALA A 109 -22.75 -14.87 -4.39
C ALA A 109 -24.15 -15.29 -3.90
N ILE A 110 -25.21 -14.61 -4.34
CA ILE A 110 -26.60 -14.94 -3.99
C ILE A 110 -27.01 -16.29 -4.61
N ILE A 111 -26.76 -16.50 -5.91
CA ILE A 111 -27.17 -17.72 -6.62
C ILE A 111 -26.45 -18.94 -6.04
N ASN A 112 -25.15 -18.82 -5.76
CA ASN A 112 -24.36 -19.93 -5.28
C ASN A 112 -24.41 -20.10 -3.75
N LYS A 113 -25.31 -19.37 -3.06
CA LYS A 113 -25.49 -19.41 -1.59
C LYS A 113 -24.16 -19.34 -0.84
N LYS A 114 -23.24 -18.51 -1.36
CA LYS A 114 -21.97 -18.23 -0.70
C LYS A 114 -22.30 -17.45 0.56
N ASN A 115 -22.22 -18.09 1.68
CA ASN A 115 -22.49 -17.76 3.09
C ASN A 115 -22.49 -16.27 3.51
N ASP A 116 -22.62 -16.02 4.81
CA ASP A 116 -22.75 -14.72 5.51
C ASP A 116 -21.69 -13.66 5.15
N ASP A 117 -20.57 -14.08 4.54
CA ASP A 117 -19.49 -13.22 4.05
C ASP A 117 -19.64 -12.73 2.60
N PHE A 118 -20.87 -12.79 2.04
CA PHE A 118 -21.06 -12.45 0.63
C PHE A 118 -20.60 -11.01 0.27
N LEU A 119 -20.60 -10.08 1.23
CA LEU A 119 -20.08 -8.72 1.02
C LEU A 119 -18.57 -8.70 0.75
N ASN A 120 -17.79 -9.56 1.42
CA ASN A 120 -16.34 -9.65 1.25
C ASN A 120 -15.93 -10.16 -0.14
N ILE A 121 -16.83 -10.87 -0.81
CA ILE A 121 -16.60 -11.38 -2.17
C ILE A 121 -17.32 -10.58 -3.25
N SER A 122 -18.11 -9.57 -2.88
CA SER A 122 -18.92 -8.75 -3.78
C SER A 122 -18.23 -7.47 -4.24
N THR A 123 -17.01 -7.23 -3.80
CA THR A 123 -16.17 -6.12 -4.25
C THR A 123 -14.91 -6.63 -4.94
N ARG A 124 -14.37 -5.82 -5.85
CA ARG A 124 -13.04 -6.12 -6.42
C ARG A 124 -11.95 -5.56 -5.53
N VAL A 125 -10.83 -6.24 -5.49
CA VAL A 125 -9.61 -5.76 -4.82
C VAL A 125 -8.64 -5.18 -5.84
N SER A 126 -7.84 -4.22 -5.40
CA SER A 126 -6.85 -3.55 -6.26
C SER A 126 -5.47 -4.19 -6.10
N VAL A 127 -5.28 -5.34 -6.76
CA VAL A 127 -4.01 -6.06 -6.83
C VAL A 127 -3.96 -6.89 -8.11
N HIS A 128 -2.78 -7.05 -8.71
CA HIS A 128 -2.56 -7.97 -9.83
C HIS A 128 -1.59 -9.08 -9.43
N LEU A 129 -2.14 -10.25 -9.08
CA LEU A 129 -1.34 -11.43 -8.74
C LEU A 129 -0.70 -12.03 -10.00
N GLU A 130 0.55 -12.50 -9.88
CA GLU A 130 1.27 -13.13 -11.00
C GLU A 130 0.71 -14.51 -11.34
N ASN A 131 0.41 -15.35 -10.34
CA ASN A 131 -0.04 -16.74 -10.49
C ASN A 131 -1.34 -16.97 -9.70
N HIS A 132 -2.45 -16.39 -10.15
CA HIS A 132 -3.75 -16.53 -9.49
C HIS A 132 -4.48 -17.88 -9.76
N LYS A 133 -3.90 -18.75 -10.61
CA LYS A 133 -4.44 -20.10 -10.88
C LYS A 133 -3.98 -21.16 -9.87
N ASP A 134 -2.97 -20.83 -9.07
CA ASP A 134 -2.45 -21.72 -8.04
C ASP A 134 -3.37 -21.74 -6.82
N THR A 135 -3.19 -22.73 -5.96
CA THR A 135 -3.88 -22.76 -4.67
C THR A 135 -3.59 -21.48 -3.89
N PRO A 136 -4.63 -20.80 -3.36
CA PRO A 136 -4.43 -19.57 -2.60
C PRO A 136 -3.42 -19.76 -1.46
N ASN A 137 -2.41 -18.93 -1.42
CA ASN A 137 -1.40 -18.89 -0.36
C ASN A 137 -1.51 -17.56 0.40
N MET A 138 -1.15 -17.55 1.67
CA MET A 138 -1.18 -16.35 2.52
C MET A 138 -0.22 -15.27 2.04
N LEU A 139 0.82 -15.62 1.27
CA LEU A 139 1.77 -14.68 0.69
C LEU A 139 1.94 -14.99 -0.80
N MET A 140 1.56 -14.07 -1.67
CA MET A 140 1.60 -14.24 -3.13
C MET A 140 2.34 -13.08 -3.80
N LYS A 141 3.08 -13.40 -4.88
CA LYS A 141 3.71 -12.37 -5.72
C LYS A 141 2.65 -11.64 -6.54
N CYS A 142 2.91 -10.36 -6.77
CA CYS A 142 2.07 -9.53 -7.60
C CYS A 142 2.90 -8.56 -8.46
N SER A 143 2.39 -8.25 -9.64
CA SER A 143 2.98 -7.25 -10.55
C SER A 143 2.52 -5.82 -10.22
N TYR A 144 1.50 -5.69 -9.37
CA TYR A 144 0.93 -4.43 -8.94
C TYR A 144 0.21 -4.59 -7.60
N ILE A 145 0.38 -3.61 -6.71
CA ILE A 145 -0.36 -3.47 -5.46
C ILE A 145 -0.58 -1.99 -5.17
N THR A 146 -1.72 -1.67 -4.54
CA THR A 146 -2.04 -0.32 -4.11
C THR A 146 -1.20 0.12 -2.91
N THR A 147 -0.98 1.43 -2.80
CA THR A 147 -0.16 2.02 -1.73
C THR A 147 -0.92 2.29 -0.43
N GLY A 148 -2.23 2.08 -0.40
CA GLY A 148 -3.04 2.40 0.78
C GLY A 148 -2.86 1.46 1.98
N PHE A 149 -2.13 0.34 1.84
CA PHE A 149 -1.65 -0.51 2.93
C PHE A 149 -0.38 -1.23 2.48
N LEU A 150 0.77 -0.53 2.53
CA LEU A 150 2.00 -0.98 1.89
C LEU A 150 3.22 -0.69 2.77
N LEU A 151 3.98 -1.75 3.11
CA LEU A 151 5.25 -1.68 3.81
C LEU A 151 6.40 -1.76 2.80
N ILE A 152 7.31 -0.79 2.85
CA ILE A 152 8.43 -0.65 1.91
C ILE A 152 9.73 -0.51 2.70
N LYS A 153 10.74 -1.33 2.40
CA LYS A 153 12.09 -1.16 2.95
C LYS A 153 12.83 -0.01 2.27
N ARG A 154 13.76 0.58 2.98
CA ARG A 154 14.66 1.63 2.47
C ARG A 154 15.35 1.22 1.17
N SER A 155 15.82 -0.03 1.10
CA SER A 155 16.52 -0.56 -0.07
C SER A 155 15.71 -0.46 -1.38
N ALA A 156 14.38 -0.58 -1.32
CA ALA A 156 13.54 -0.45 -2.51
C ALA A 156 13.61 0.96 -3.13
N PHE A 157 13.61 2.00 -2.29
CA PHE A 157 13.77 3.38 -2.77
C PHE A 157 15.18 3.64 -3.29
N GLU A 158 16.20 3.12 -2.60
CA GLU A 158 17.61 3.23 -3.01
C GLU A 158 17.85 2.57 -4.37
N LYS A 159 17.27 1.39 -4.62
CA LYS A 159 17.30 0.73 -5.94
C LYS A 159 16.71 1.62 -7.04
N ILE A 160 15.56 2.25 -6.79
CA ILE A 160 14.92 3.14 -7.76
C ILE A 160 15.79 4.37 -8.01
N SER A 161 16.23 5.09 -6.97
CA SER A 161 17.01 6.32 -7.14
C SER A 161 18.39 6.07 -7.76
N ASN A 162 18.99 4.89 -7.53
CA ASN A 162 20.26 4.50 -8.17
C ASN A 162 20.07 4.20 -9.66
N LYS A 163 18.96 3.58 -10.04
CA LYS A 163 18.66 3.26 -11.44
C LYS A 163 18.19 4.48 -12.24
N TYR A 164 17.48 5.39 -11.59
CA TYR A 164 16.83 6.55 -12.20
C TYR A 164 17.22 7.85 -11.50
N PRO A 165 18.51 8.24 -11.50
CA PRO A 165 18.99 9.47 -10.86
C PRO A 165 18.32 10.73 -11.43
N GLU A 166 17.84 10.68 -12.68
CA GLU A 166 17.13 11.77 -13.36
C GLU A 166 15.74 12.05 -12.78
N PHE A 167 15.18 11.19 -11.93
CA PHE A 167 13.90 11.43 -11.26
C PHE A 167 14.03 12.33 -10.03
N TYR A 168 15.24 12.78 -9.73
CA TYR A 168 15.46 13.84 -8.75
C TYR A 168 14.73 15.11 -9.17
N TYR A 169 14.07 15.77 -8.22
CA TYR A 169 13.45 17.07 -8.43
C TYR A 169 13.62 18.00 -7.23
N ILE A 170 13.45 19.29 -7.46
CA ILE A 170 13.42 20.31 -6.41
C ILE A 170 11.98 20.46 -5.94
N ASN A 171 11.75 20.25 -4.64
CA ASN A 171 10.46 20.54 -4.04
C ASN A 171 10.46 21.96 -3.46
N ASP A 172 9.65 22.84 -4.05
CA ASP A 172 9.50 24.25 -3.67
C ASP A 172 8.20 24.53 -2.90
N ILE A 173 7.49 23.47 -2.49
CA ILE A 173 6.24 23.61 -1.73
C ILE A 173 6.55 23.85 -0.27
N ASP A 174 6.05 24.99 0.27
CA ASP A 174 6.19 25.34 1.67
C ASP A 174 5.60 24.28 2.60
N GLY A 175 6.34 23.99 3.68
CA GLY A 175 5.93 23.02 4.68
C GLY A 175 6.26 21.53 4.37
N TYR A 176 6.67 21.22 3.13
CA TYR A 176 7.00 19.82 2.75
C TYR A 176 8.48 19.57 2.50
N HIS A 177 9.30 20.58 2.51
CA HIS A 177 10.74 20.43 2.33
C HIS A 177 11.47 20.32 3.67
N ASN A 178 12.39 19.40 3.76
CA ASN A 178 13.40 19.38 4.81
C ASN A 178 14.71 19.94 4.22
N PRO A 179 15.40 20.87 4.87
CA PRO A 179 16.70 21.35 4.39
C PRO A 179 17.66 20.18 4.15
N GLY A 180 18.21 20.07 2.95
CA GLY A 180 19.11 18.98 2.55
C GLY A 180 18.46 17.67 2.15
N ALA A 181 17.16 17.53 2.26
CA ALA A 181 16.46 16.32 1.78
C ALA A 181 16.41 16.29 0.25
N LYS A 182 16.62 15.08 -0.30
CA LYS A 182 16.51 14.84 -1.74
C LYS A 182 15.12 14.33 -2.06
N PHE A 183 14.51 14.87 -3.09
CA PHE A 183 13.21 14.44 -3.59
C PHE A 183 13.38 13.69 -4.90
N TYR A 184 12.72 12.53 -5.01
CA TYR A 184 12.64 11.74 -6.22
C TYR A 184 11.20 11.41 -6.53
N ASP A 185 10.87 11.33 -7.81
CA ASP A 185 9.54 10.98 -8.29
C ASP A 185 9.35 9.45 -8.31
N TYR A 186 9.27 8.85 -7.11
CA TYR A 186 9.04 7.42 -6.91
C TYR A 186 7.61 7.00 -7.30
N PHE A 187 6.65 7.88 -7.08
CA PHE A 187 5.22 7.63 -7.25
C PHE A 187 4.70 8.37 -8.48
N GLN A 188 5.24 8.00 -9.64
CA GLN A 188 4.96 8.66 -10.92
C GLN A 188 3.51 8.44 -11.37
N ILE A 189 2.90 9.50 -11.92
CA ILE A 189 1.61 9.46 -12.60
C ILE A 189 1.83 9.81 -14.07
N GLY A 190 1.18 9.08 -14.96
CA GLY A 190 1.24 9.45 -16.37
C GLY A 190 1.00 8.30 -17.34
N ILE A 191 1.31 8.54 -18.59
CA ILE A 191 1.12 7.55 -19.66
C ILE A 191 2.33 6.61 -19.69
N ASN A 192 2.09 5.33 -19.44
CA ASN A 192 3.08 4.29 -19.70
C ASN A 192 3.33 4.22 -21.21
N LYS A 193 4.60 4.42 -21.61
CA LYS A 193 4.98 4.52 -23.03
C LYS A 193 4.81 3.20 -23.80
N GLU A 194 4.94 2.07 -23.11
CA GLU A 194 4.83 0.72 -23.70
C GLU A 194 3.37 0.28 -23.84
N THR A 195 2.60 0.39 -22.76
CA THR A 195 1.22 -0.09 -22.72
C THR A 195 0.19 0.94 -23.17
N ARG A 196 0.56 2.22 -23.25
CA ARG A 196 -0.29 3.37 -23.55
C ARG A 196 -1.41 3.61 -22.52
N ARG A 197 -1.33 2.95 -21.38
CA ARG A 197 -2.26 3.15 -20.26
C ARG A 197 -1.84 4.38 -19.45
N TYR A 198 -2.83 5.09 -18.91
CA TYR A 198 -2.59 6.11 -17.90
C TYR A 198 -2.45 5.40 -16.55
N GLU A 199 -1.29 5.54 -15.92
CA GLU A 199 -0.94 4.92 -14.64
C GLU A 199 -1.14 5.93 -13.50
N SER A 200 -1.76 5.47 -12.41
CA SER A 200 -1.76 6.14 -11.11
C SER A 200 -0.40 5.95 -10.40
N GLU A 201 -0.22 6.63 -9.27
CA GLU A 201 1.05 6.66 -8.53
C GLU A 201 1.49 5.27 -8.03
N ASP A 202 0.55 4.43 -7.66
CA ASP A 202 0.79 3.07 -7.20
C ASP A 202 1.24 2.12 -8.33
N TYR A 203 0.66 2.27 -9.55
CA TYR A 203 1.17 1.61 -10.75
C TYR A 203 2.58 2.10 -11.11
N GLY A 204 2.80 3.41 -11.05
CA GLY A 204 4.10 4.01 -11.32
C GLY A 204 5.18 3.49 -10.37
N PHE A 205 4.91 3.45 -9.07
CA PHE A 205 5.83 2.89 -8.08
C PHE A 205 6.10 1.40 -8.34
N SER A 206 5.06 0.60 -8.53
CA SER A 206 5.19 -0.84 -8.79
C SER A 206 6.07 -1.11 -10.00
N ARG A 207 5.81 -0.43 -11.12
CA ARG A 207 6.59 -0.54 -12.37
C ARG A 207 8.05 -0.13 -12.16
N LEU A 208 8.30 1.00 -11.51
CA LEU A 208 9.66 1.48 -11.26
C LEU A 208 10.43 0.51 -10.40
N TYR A 209 9.85 0.05 -9.29
CA TYR A 209 10.51 -0.90 -8.40
C TYR A 209 10.79 -2.24 -9.10
N LEU A 210 9.81 -2.83 -9.77
CA LEU A 210 10.01 -4.10 -10.49
C LEU A 210 11.08 -3.97 -11.60
N SER A 211 11.16 -2.81 -12.25
CA SER A 211 12.19 -2.57 -13.27
C SER A 211 13.61 -2.58 -12.70
N THR A 212 13.81 -2.39 -11.40
CA THR A 212 15.15 -2.46 -10.77
C THR A 212 15.66 -3.88 -10.61
N SER A 213 14.83 -4.89 -10.92
CA SER A 213 15.19 -6.31 -10.85
C SER A 213 16.41 -6.62 -11.71
N THR A 214 17.32 -7.44 -11.15
CA THR A 214 18.47 -8.02 -11.86
C THR A 214 18.47 -9.54 -11.70
N THR A 215 19.28 -10.24 -12.47
CA THR A 215 19.38 -11.70 -12.37
C THR A 215 19.84 -12.15 -10.97
N ASN A 216 20.74 -11.39 -10.34
CA ASN A 216 21.30 -11.75 -9.04
C ASN A 216 20.52 -11.16 -7.87
N GLU A 217 19.72 -10.13 -8.10
CA GLU A 217 18.95 -9.42 -7.07
C GLU A 217 17.56 -9.08 -7.61
N PRO A 218 16.60 -10.02 -7.52
CA PRO A 218 15.25 -9.79 -8.03
C PRO A 218 14.49 -8.78 -7.15
N SER A 219 13.83 -7.83 -7.81
CA SER A 219 12.88 -6.93 -7.16
C SER A 219 11.49 -7.50 -7.30
N GLU A 220 10.84 -7.82 -6.18
CA GLU A 220 9.56 -8.53 -6.13
C GLU A 220 8.58 -7.80 -5.22
N ILE A 221 7.33 -7.70 -5.66
CA ILE A 221 6.23 -7.18 -4.84
C ILE A 221 5.40 -8.35 -4.33
N TRP A 222 5.00 -8.27 -3.07
CA TRP A 222 4.26 -9.33 -2.41
C TRP A 222 2.95 -8.81 -1.80
N CYS A 223 1.93 -9.65 -1.81
CA CYS A 223 0.64 -9.41 -1.18
C CYS A 223 0.41 -10.44 -0.07
N CYS A 224 0.14 -9.97 1.16
CA CYS A 224 -0.42 -10.79 2.22
C CYS A 224 -1.93 -10.92 1.97
N THR A 225 -2.38 -12.06 1.46
CA THR A 225 -3.75 -12.26 1.00
C THR A 225 -4.74 -12.49 2.13
N ASP A 226 -4.27 -12.90 3.31
CA ASP A 226 -5.06 -13.17 4.52
C ASP A 226 -5.32 -11.93 5.39
N ILE A 227 -4.90 -10.75 4.94
CA ILE A 227 -5.21 -9.46 5.56
C ILE A 227 -6.63 -9.05 5.17
N THR A 228 -7.41 -8.59 6.15
CA THR A 228 -8.76 -8.09 5.93
C THR A 228 -8.82 -6.60 6.24
N LEU A 229 -9.02 -5.79 5.22
CA LEU A 229 -9.09 -4.33 5.33
C LEU A 229 -10.50 -3.84 4.98
N LYS A 230 -10.93 -2.74 5.65
CA LYS A 230 -12.14 -2.01 5.28
C LYS A 230 -11.79 -0.66 4.69
N HIS A 231 -12.27 -0.40 3.48
CA HIS A 231 -12.07 0.86 2.79
C HIS A 231 -13.29 1.74 2.94
N HIS A 232 -13.19 2.76 3.77
CA HIS A 232 -14.31 3.62 4.13
C HIS A 232 -14.60 4.68 3.05
N GLY A 233 -15.87 4.80 2.70
CA GLY A 233 -16.42 5.81 1.82
C GLY A 233 -17.83 6.15 2.35
N TRP A 234 -18.84 6.22 1.48
CA TRP A 234 -20.26 6.26 1.88
C TRP A 234 -20.70 4.97 2.57
N TYR A 235 -19.93 3.91 2.37
CA TYR A 235 -20.12 2.58 2.91
C TYR A 235 -18.76 2.00 3.31
N ALA A 236 -18.70 1.06 4.24
CA ALA A 236 -17.48 0.34 4.58
C ALA A 236 -17.33 -0.88 3.66
N TYR A 237 -16.48 -0.77 2.65
CA TYR A 237 -16.21 -1.86 1.72
C TYR A 237 -15.13 -2.76 2.31
N GLU A 238 -15.51 -4.00 2.63
CA GLU A 238 -14.61 -4.99 3.19
C GLU A 238 -14.22 -6.02 2.12
N ALA A 239 -12.98 -6.44 2.10
CA ALA A 239 -12.53 -7.54 1.26
C ALA A 239 -11.46 -8.37 1.96
N ASN A 240 -11.50 -9.68 1.68
CA ASN A 240 -10.44 -10.61 2.02
C ASN A 240 -10.07 -11.38 0.74
N LEU A 241 -8.87 -11.15 0.25
CA LEU A 241 -8.42 -11.69 -1.02
C LEU A 241 -8.31 -13.22 -0.98
N PHE A 242 -7.85 -13.77 0.14
CA PHE A 242 -7.75 -15.23 0.30
C PHE A 242 -9.12 -15.90 0.17
N HIS A 243 -10.17 -15.34 0.80
CA HIS A 243 -11.54 -15.85 0.67
C HIS A 243 -12.05 -15.75 -0.77
N GLN A 244 -11.77 -14.63 -1.47
CA GLN A 244 -12.18 -14.47 -2.87
C GLN A 244 -11.53 -15.52 -3.77
N LEU A 245 -10.22 -15.75 -3.64
CA LEU A 245 -9.48 -16.75 -4.43
C LEU A 245 -9.95 -18.18 -4.12
N SER A 246 -10.18 -18.51 -2.84
CA SER A 246 -10.65 -19.81 -2.41
C SER A 246 -12.07 -20.13 -2.90
N SER A 247 -12.91 -19.10 -3.06
CA SER A 247 -14.29 -19.22 -3.54
C SER A 247 -14.40 -19.35 -5.06
N SER A 248 -13.40 -18.89 -5.81
CA SER A 248 -13.37 -18.93 -7.29
C SER A 248 -12.91 -20.28 -7.83
N ASN A 249 -12.31 -21.13 -7.00
CA ASN A 249 -11.81 -22.47 -7.35
C ASN A 249 -12.80 -23.60 -7.02
N ARG A 250 -14.09 -23.28 -6.77
CA ARG A 250 -15.14 -24.28 -6.52
C ARG A 250 -16.18 -24.34 -7.63
#